data_974eb71f2c41c2f9e921e1a9861bd725
#
_entry.id   974eb71f2c41c2f9e921e1a9861bd725
#
_cell.length_a   1.000
_cell.length_b   1.000
_cell.length_c   1.000
_cell.angle_alpha   90.00
_cell.angle_beta   90.00
_cell.angle_gamma   90.00
#
_symmetry.space_group_name_H-M   'P 1'
#
loop_
_entity.id
_entity.type
_entity.pdbx_description
1 polymer ?
#
loop_
_entity_poly.entity_id
_entity_poly.type
_entity_poly.pdbx_seq_one_letter_code
_entity_poly.pdbx_strand_id
1 'polypeptide(L)'
;MWAVVMSSPNFIGDSAVQLRRRLPQRRFHELLDFEHAGYRYTAGLGFFETGGLAEIFINVPGRSGSAIEAVARDAAILTSICLQYGASVATIRHALTRNSDESAGGPLGVVLDLLAPASDRSGD
;
A
#
# COMPACT_ATOMS: atom_id res chain seq x y z
N MET A 1 -8.18 -10.98 -15.06
CA MET A 1 -8.65 -10.83 -14.10
C MET A 1 -8.93 -9.53 -13.64
N TRP A 2 -8.01 -8.74 -13.40
CA TRP A 2 -8.19 -7.43 -12.98
C TRP A 2 -8.95 -6.62 -13.97
N ALA A 3 -8.66 -6.77 -15.22
CA ALA A 3 -9.24 -5.99 -16.26
C ALA A 3 -10.70 -6.24 -16.44
N VAL A 4 -11.15 -7.36 -16.02
CA VAL A 4 -12.52 -7.70 -16.22
C VAL A 4 -13.44 -6.74 -15.51
N VAL A 5 -13.04 -6.34 -14.34
CA VAL A 5 -13.85 -5.42 -13.60
C VAL A 5 -13.96 -4.09 -14.30
N MET A 6 -12.90 -3.71 -14.95
CA MET A 6 -12.88 -2.43 -15.60
C MET A 6 -13.72 -2.38 -16.82
N SER A 7 -14.06 -3.51 -17.36
CA SER A 7 -14.81 -3.51 -18.61
C SER A 7 -16.31 -3.44 -18.39
N SER A 8 -16.77 -3.37 -17.17
CA SER A 8 -18.20 -3.31 -16.93
C SER A 8 -18.73 -1.94 -17.33
N PRO A 9 -19.67 -1.91 -18.22
CA PRO A 9 -20.23 -0.63 -18.64
C PRO A 9 -20.97 0.09 -17.52
N ASN A 10 -21.55 -0.66 -16.65
CA ASN A 10 -22.30 -0.05 -15.60
C ASN A 10 -21.45 0.64 -14.60
N PHE A 11 -20.23 0.19 -14.53
CA PHE A 11 -19.30 0.79 -13.63
C PHE A 11 -19.16 2.25 -13.90
N ILE A 12 -19.13 2.61 -15.17
CA ILE A 12 -18.97 3.97 -15.49
C ILE A 12 -20.24 4.72 -15.35
N GLY A 13 -21.26 4.11 -15.75
CA GLY A 13 -22.48 4.81 -15.82
C GLY A 13 -22.98 5.28 -14.52
N ASP A 14 -22.75 4.55 -13.54
CA ASP A 14 -23.29 4.96 -12.40
C ASP A 14 -22.54 5.74 -11.61
N SER A 15 -21.50 5.90 -11.82
CA SER A 15 -20.86 6.36 -10.89
C SER A 15 -20.63 7.54 -10.81
N ALA A 16 -20.95 8.02 -10.11
CA ALA A 16 -20.44 9.04 -9.62
C ALA A 16 -19.05 8.92 -9.53
N VAL A 17 -18.39 9.87 -9.91
CA VAL A 17 -16.99 9.93 -9.81
C VAL A 17 -16.65 9.92 -8.35
N GLN A 18 -15.81 8.97 -7.99
CA GLN A 18 -15.36 8.90 -6.66
C GLN A 18 -14.27 9.92 -6.46
N LEU A 19 -14.46 10.85 -5.58
CA LEU A 19 -13.47 11.87 -5.33
C LEU A 19 -12.35 11.36 -4.45
N ARG A 20 -11.15 11.82 -4.72
CA ARG A 20 -9.99 11.46 -3.94
C ARG A 20 -10.11 12.13 -2.58
N ARG A 21 -9.97 11.35 -1.53
CA ARG A 21 -10.03 11.89 -0.17
C ARG A 21 -8.80 12.74 0.10
N ARG A 22 -9.02 13.86 0.76
CA ARG A 22 -7.92 14.72 1.14
C ARG A 22 -7.37 14.29 2.47
N LEU A 23 -6.06 14.41 2.62
CA LEU A 23 -5.42 14.18 3.88
C LEU A 23 -5.41 15.47 4.67
N PRO A 24 -5.53 15.40 5.99
CA PRO A 24 -5.42 16.62 6.80
C PRO A 24 -4.00 17.18 6.70
N GLN A 25 -3.86 18.47 6.81
CA GLN A 25 -2.56 19.09 6.75
C GLN A 25 -1.67 18.64 7.89
N ARG A 26 -2.23 18.50 9.07
CA ARG A 26 -1.52 17.92 10.15
C ARG A 26 -2.05 16.55 10.33
N ARG A 27 -1.27 15.52 10.05
CA ARG A 27 -1.75 14.16 10.17
C ARG A 27 -0.77 13.34 10.97
N PHE A 28 -1.30 12.33 11.61
CA PHE A 28 -0.51 11.40 12.36
C PHE A 28 0.40 10.64 11.40
N HIS A 29 1.67 10.59 11.72
CA HIS A 29 2.66 9.89 10.93
C HIS A 29 3.39 8.88 11.77
N GLU A 30 3.75 7.78 11.16
CA GLU A 30 4.50 6.74 11.81
C GLU A 30 5.65 6.32 10.91
N LEU A 31 6.79 6.00 11.47
CA LEU A 31 7.92 5.51 10.69
C LEU A 31 8.24 4.09 11.07
N LEU A 32 8.52 3.27 10.08
CA LEU A 32 8.90 1.89 10.28
C LEU A 32 10.21 1.61 9.56
N ASP A 33 11.13 0.93 10.23
CA ASP A 33 12.33 0.43 9.58
C ASP A 33 12.21 -1.08 9.52
N PHE A 34 12.54 -1.66 8.39
CA PHE A 34 12.46 -3.11 8.24
C PHE A 34 13.45 -3.58 7.17
N GLU A 35 13.68 -4.88 7.13
CA GLU A 35 14.52 -5.48 6.11
C GLU A 35 13.72 -6.46 5.29
N HIS A 36 14.05 -6.56 4.03
CA HIS A 36 13.42 -7.54 3.15
C HIS A 36 14.43 -7.90 2.06
N ALA A 37 14.64 -9.19 1.85
CA ALA A 37 15.50 -9.70 0.79
C ALA A 37 16.90 -9.05 0.77
N GLY A 38 17.43 -8.78 1.94
CA GLY A 38 18.78 -8.25 2.06
C GLY A 38 18.89 -6.73 1.98
N TYR A 39 17.77 -6.04 1.82
CA TYR A 39 17.78 -4.59 1.78
C TYR A 39 17.07 -3.99 2.99
N ARG A 40 17.57 -2.82 3.41
CA ARG A 40 16.97 -2.10 4.48
C ARG A 40 16.04 -1.06 3.93
N TYR A 41 14.85 -0.97 4.48
CA TYR A 41 13.84 -0.02 4.03
C TYR A 41 13.35 0.83 5.19
N THR A 42 12.93 2.04 4.85
CA THR A 42 12.21 2.90 5.80
C THR A 42 10.86 3.23 5.17
N ALA A 43 9.80 3.01 5.89
CA ALA A 43 8.47 3.36 5.43
C ALA A 43 7.88 4.44 6.32
N GLY A 44 7.26 5.43 5.69
CA GLY A 44 6.50 6.44 6.41
C GLY A 44 5.03 6.20 6.16
N LEU A 45 4.22 6.29 7.21
CA LEU A 45 2.79 6.03 7.12
C LEU A 45 2.03 7.25 7.56
N GLY A 46 1.08 7.67 6.75
CA GLY A 46 0.20 8.78 7.10
C GLY A 46 -1.23 8.29 7.19
N PHE A 47 -2.02 8.91 8.06
CA PHE A 47 -3.36 8.42 8.35
C PHE A 47 -4.41 9.50 8.14
N PHE A 48 -5.62 9.06 7.79
CA PHE A 48 -6.78 9.94 7.77
C PHE A 48 -7.17 10.32 9.20
N GLU A 49 -7.97 11.36 9.34
CA GLU A 49 -8.46 11.74 10.66
C GLU A 49 -9.23 10.61 11.32
N THR A 50 -9.87 9.78 10.53
CA THR A 50 -10.63 8.65 11.06
C THR A 50 -9.74 7.51 11.53
N GLY A 51 -8.44 7.61 11.30
CA GLY A 51 -7.50 6.59 11.74
C GLY A 51 -7.07 5.59 10.68
N GLY A 52 -7.71 5.59 9.54
CA GLY A 52 -7.34 4.66 8.47
C GLY A 52 -6.07 5.10 7.76
N LEU A 53 -5.34 4.14 7.24
CA LEU A 53 -4.12 4.42 6.49
C LEU A 53 -4.45 5.22 5.23
N ALA A 54 -3.72 6.30 5.01
CA ALA A 54 -3.99 7.21 3.89
C ALA A 54 -2.85 7.29 2.91
N GLU A 55 -1.63 7.09 3.34
CA GLU A 55 -0.47 7.19 2.46
C GLU A 55 0.70 6.40 2.99
N ILE A 56 1.55 5.97 2.08
CA ILE A 56 2.76 5.24 2.39
C ILE A 56 3.89 5.83 1.59
N PHE A 57 5.02 6.02 2.24
CA PHE A 57 6.26 6.39 1.57
C PHE A 57 7.26 5.29 1.87
N ILE A 58 8.03 4.86 0.89
CA ILE A 58 9.07 3.86 1.10
C ILE A 58 10.37 4.36 0.50
N ASN A 59 11.42 4.32 1.29
CA ASN A 59 12.76 4.67 0.85
C ASN A 59 13.71 3.53 1.13
N VAL A 60 14.80 3.48 0.37
CA VAL A 60 15.85 2.49 0.57
C VAL A 60 17.12 3.27 0.89
N PRO A 61 17.41 3.50 2.18
CA PRO A 61 18.56 4.32 2.56
C PRO A 61 19.86 3.76 1.96
N GLY A 62 20.67 4.65 1.44
CA GLY A 62 21.92 4.25 0.82
C GLY A 62 21.80 3.78 -0.61
N ARG A 63 20.59 3.74 -1.17
CA ARG A 63 20.37 3.29 -2.52
C ARG A 63 19.63 4.32 -3.35
N SER A 64 19.85 5.59 -3.05
CA SER A 64 19.19 6.67 -3.75
C SER A 64 19.47 6.58 -5.24
N GLY A 65 18.43 6.69 -6.05
CA GLY A 65 18.56 6.59 -7.50
C GLY A 65 18.62 5.17 -8.03
N SER A 66 18.56 4.16 -7.20
CA SER A 66 18.62 2.78 -7.67
C SER A 66 17.26 2.32 -8.19
N ALA A 67 17.26 1.28 -8.98
CA ALA A 67 16.02 0.72 -9.49
C ALA A 67 15.17 0.14 -8.37
N ILE A 68 15.81 -0.44 -7.35
CA ILE A 68 15.04 -1.02 -6.27
C ILE A 68 14.31 0.06 -5.47
N GLU A 69 14.93 1.21 -5.32
CA GLU A 69 14.26 2.31 -4.65
C GLU A 69 13.12 2.84 -5.50
N ALA A 70 13.33 2.99 -6.79
CA ALA A 70 12.28 3.51 -7.68
C ALA A 70 11.05 2.60 -7.66
N VAL A 71 11.26 1.30 -7.72
CA VAL A 71 10.14 0.35 -7.71
C VAL A 71 9.40 0.42 -6.38
N ALA A 72 10.12 0.47 -5.27
CA ALA A 72 9.49 0.54 -3.97
C ALA A 72 8.70 1.85 -3.79
N ARG A 73 9.28 2.95 -4.25
CA ARG A 73 8.62 4.25 -4.15
C ARG A 73 7.37 4.32 -5.00
N ASP A 74 7.46 3.81 -6.22
CA ASP A 74 6.30 3.85 -7.11
C ASP A 74 5.17 2.97 -6.58
N ALA A 75 5.52 1.81 -6.01
CA ALA A 75 4.51 0.96 -5.40
C ALA A 75 3.80 1.69 -4.25
N ALA A 76 4.57 2.40 -3.44
CA ALA A 76 4.01 3.14 -2.32
C ALA A 76 3.13 4.29 -2.81
N ILE A 77 3.56 4.99 -3.85
CA ILE A 77 2.77 6.07 -4.43
C ILE A 77 1.43 5.56 -4.94
N LEU A 78 1.45 4.47 -5.70
CA LEU A 78 0.22 3.92 -6.25
C LEU A 78 -0.71 3.44 -5.15
N THR A 79 -0.15 2.82 -4.12
CA THR A 79 -0.95 2.39 -2.98
C THR A 79 -1.60 3.58 -2.29
N SER A 80 -0.85 4.66 -2.12
CA SER A 80 -1.39 5.87 -1.50
C SER A 80 -2.57 6.41 -2.29
N ILE A 81 -2.43 6.46 -3.60
CA ILE A 81 -3.52 6.92 -4.45
C ILE A 81 -4.73 6.01 -4.32
N CYS A 82 -4.52 4.70 -4.33
CA CYS A 82 -5.61 3.75 -4.17
C CYS A 82 -6.34 3.94 -2.84
N LEU A 83 -5.58 4.13 -1.75
CA LEU A 83 -6.20 4.34 -0.44
C LEU A 83 -7.04 5.61 -0.42
N GLN A 84 -6.55 6.65 -1.06
CA GLN A 84 -7.25 7.93 -1.07
C GLN A 84 -8.50 7.90 -1.92
N TYR A 85 -8.59 6.95 -2.84
CA TYR A 85 -9.81 6.74 -3.63
C TYR A 85 -10.71 5.64 -3.03
N GLY A 86 -10.38 5.14 -1.86
CA GLY A 86 -11.30 4.27 -1.15
C GLY A 86 -10.97 2.79 -1.11
N ALA A 87 -9.85 2.37 -1.69
CA ALA A 87 -9.47 0.97 -1.59
C ALA A 87 -9.11 0.64 -0.15
N SER A 88 -9.43 -0.56 0.29
CA SER A 88 -9.09 -0.96 1.64
C SER A 88 -7.69 -1.56 1.67
N VAL A 89 -7.05 -1.47 2.81
CA VAL A 89 -5.75 -2.09 3.02
C VAL A 89 -5.83 -3.59 2.75
N ALA A 90 -6.91 -4.22 3.18
CA ALA A 90 -7.06 -5.66 2.99
C ALA A 90 -7.13 -6.02 1.52
N THR A 91 -7.85 -5.25 0.72
CA THR A 91 -7.95 -5.52 -0.71
C THR A 91 -6.59 -5.42 -1.38
N ILE A 92 -5.84 -4.37 -1.05
CA ILE A 92 -4.52 -4.18 -1.64
C ILE A 92 -3.59 -5.29 -1.18
N ARG A 93 -3.57 -5.57 0.10
CA ARG A 93 -2.69 -6.57 0.68
C ARG A 93 -2.91 -7.95 0.04
N HIS A 94 -4.17 -8.33 -0.18
CA HIS A 94 -4.47 -9.63 -0.75
C HIS A 94 -4.13 -9.72 -2.23
N ALA A 95 -3.95 -8.60 -2.88
CA ALA A 95 -3.60 -8.58 -4.29
C ALA A 95 -2.10 -8.69 -4.54
N LEU A 96 -1.29 -8.48 -3.52
CA LEU A 96 0.16 -8.39 -3.71
C LEU A 96 0.80 -9.78 -3.80
N THR A 97 1.97 -9.80 -4.40
CA THR A 97 2.71 -11.03 -4.64
C THR A 97 3.14 -11.69 -3.34
N ARG A 98 2.96 -12.99 -3.27
CA ARG A 98 3.41 -13.80 -2.13
C ARG A 98 4.45 -14.82 -2.59
N ASN A 99 5.39 -15.11 -1.72
CA ASN A 99 6.32 -16.21 -1.93
C ASN A 99 5.60 -17.54 -1.65
N SER A 100 6.23 -18.63 -1.98
CA SER A 100 5.60 -19.93 -1.80
C SER A 100 5.28 -20.25 -0.34
N ASP A 101 6.01 -19.62 0.60
CA ASP A 101 5.74 -19.81 2.01
C ASP A 101 4.75 -18.79 2.56
N GLU A 102 4.08 -18.06 1.67
CA GLU A 102 3.06 -17.07 1.98
C GLU A 102 3.61 -15.78 2.56
N SER A 103 4.92 -15.63 2.66
CA SER A 103 5.50 -14.36 3.08
C SER A 103 5.40 -13.34 1.95
N ALA A 104 5.49 -12.07 2.30
CA ALA A 104 5.39 -10.99 1.33
C ALA A 104 6.51 -11.08 0.30
N GLY A 105 6.17 -10.96 -0.96
CA GLY A 105 7.15 -11.03 -2.04
C GLY A 105 7.93 -9.74 -2.22
N GLY A 106 7.44 -8.64 -1.71
CA GLY A 106 8.11 -7.35 -1.85
C GLY A 106 7.93 -6.48 -0.62
N PRO A 107 8.62 -5.33 -0.59
CA PRO A 107 8.59 -4.47 0.60
C PRO A 107 7.21 -3.89 0.92
N LEU A 108 6.42 -3.57 -0.09
CA LEU A 108 5.09 -3.07 0.18
C LEU A 108 4.25 -4.10 0.93
N GLY A 109 4.35 -5.36 0.54
CA GLY A 109 3.64 -6.42 1.23
C GLY A 109 4.06 -6.56 2.67
N VAL A 110 5.35 -6.35 2.95
CA VAL A 110 5.85 -6.40 4.33
C VAL A 110 5.16 -5.30 5.16
N VAL A 111 5.10 -4.09 4.62
CA VAL A 111 4.47 -2.98 5.34
C VAL A 111 3.01 -3.28 5.62
N LEU A 112 2.28 -3.75 4.63
CA LEU A 112 0.85 -4.01 4.82
C LEU A 112 0.62 -5.20 5.75
N ASP A 113 1.50 -6.18 5.75
CA ASP A 113 1.39 -7.28 6.71
C ASP A 113 1.60 -6.79 8.14
N LEU A 114 2.52 -5.87 8.34
CA LEU A 114 2.77 -5.34 9.66
C LEU A 114 1.58 -4.55 10.19
N LEU A 115 0.80 -3.97 9.29
CA LEU A 115 -0.37 -3.20 9.68
C LEU A 115 -1.63 -4.04 9.82
N ALA A 116 -1.59 -5.26 9.34
CA ALA A 116 -2.78 -6.11 9.38
C ALA A 116 -3.08 -6.58 10.79
N PRO A 117 -4.34 -6.79 11.13
CA PRO A 117 -4.67 -7.37 12.44
C PRO A 117 -4.04 -8.74 12.58
N ALA A 118 -3.78 -9.14 13.82
CA ALA A 118 -3.13 -10.42 14.07
C ALA A 118 -3.88 -11.58 13.45
N SER A 119 -5.18 -11.54 13.44
CA SER A 119 -5.97 -12.62 12.84
C SER A 119 -5.74 -12.73 11.36
N ASP A 120 -5.49 -11.61 10.69
CA ASP A 120 -5.25 -11.65 9.25
C ASP A 120 -3.82 -12.02 8.94
N ARG A 121 -2.91 -11.83 9.88
CA ARG A 121 -1.53 -12.15 9.60
C ARG A 121 -1.20 -13.62 9.83
N SER A 122 -2.08 -14.33 10.46
CA SER A 122 -1.79 -15.71 10.75
C SER A 122 -1.98 -16.60 9.57
N GLY A 123 -2.07 -16.09 8.47
CA GLY A 123 -1.98 -16.87 7.30
C GLY A 123 -3.17 -17.55 6.89
N ASP A 124 -4.14 -17.28 7.36
CA ASP A 124 -5.18 -17.89 6.93
C ASP A 124 -5.72 -17.36 5.97
#